data_61e88ddffb63ebf6ebad6ab43314f31f
#
_entry.id   61e88ddffb63ebf6ebad6ab43314f31f
#
_cell.length_a   1.000
_cell.length_b   1.000
_cell.length_c   1.000
_cell.angle_alpha   90.00
_cell.angle_beta   90.00
_cell.angle_gamma   90.00
#
_symmetry.space_group_name_H-M   'P 1'
#
loop_
_entity.id
_entity.type
_entity.pdbx_description
1 polymer ?
#
loop_
_entity_poly.entity_id
_entity_poly.type
_entity_poly.pdbx_seq_one_letter_code
_entity_poly.pdbx_strand_id
1 'polypeptide(L)'
;MTLRTRATGPAALTRGLLRSGAAAGPLFVIVFLAEGARRADYQPLRHPVSSLSLGPHGWVQAANFSAAGALCVAGAAGVSRTQDVIMGTRLVPALIGAAGLGLLGSAVFPADPVGGYPPGTPDALPAQSASMTRHGIAAIPIFFGLPAAALACSWRFRRAGHPRWAAYCAGTAASTVVNLALAGAGFGQAPRLANRAGLFQRASIITAFAWITAVSARAIRCRASLTNPLLDA
;
A
#
# COMPACT_ATOMS: atom_id res chain seq x y z
N MET A 1 -30.81 -32.25 -2.69
CA MET A 1 -29.72 -31.77 -3.58
C MET A 1 -29.97 -30.28 -3.85
N THR A 2 -29.54 -29.40 -2.94
CA THR A 2 -29.75 -27.96 -3.02
C THR A 2 -28.66 -27.32 -3.90
N LEU A 3 -29.02 -26.94 -5.11
CA LEU A 3 -28.16 -26.19 -6.02
C LEU A 3 -27.83 -24.87 -5.36
N ARG A 4 -26.55 -24.70 -4.92
CA ARG A 4 -25.97 -23.43 -4.57
C ARG A 4 -26.02 -22.54 -5.82
N THR A 5 -27.01 -21.67 -5.89
CA THR A 5 -27.04 -20.61 -6.89
C THR A 5 -25.73 -19.79 -6.75
N ARG A 6 -24.84 -19.92 -7.73
CA ARG A 6 -23.67 -19.04 -7.85
C ARG A 6 -24.22 -17.61 -7.87
N ALA A 7 -23.80 -16.80 -6.90
CA ALA A 7 -24.12 -15.38 -6.88
C ALA A 7 -23.51 -14.73 -8.14
N THR A 8 -24.27 -14.70 -9.22
CA THR A 8 -23.96 -13.99 -10.47
C THR A 8 -24.64 -12.64 -10.36
N GLY A 9 -23.89 -11.56 -10.34
CA GLY A 9 -24.47 -10.22 -10.29
C GLY A 9 -23.62 -9.22 -9.51
N PRO A 10 -24.16 -8.02 -9.24
CA PRO A 10 -23.45 -6.91 -8.58
C PRO A 10 -22.77 -7.26 -7.26
N ALA A 11 -23.33 -8.22 -6.51
CA ALA A 11 -22.75 -8.70 -5.25
C ALA A 11 -21.45 -9.50 -5.44
N ALA A 12 -21.38 -10.35 -6.47
CA ALA A 12 -20.18 -11.12 -6.81
C ALA A 12 -19.06 -10.22 -7.30
N LEU A 13 -19.38 -9.24 -8.15
CA LEU A 13 -18.44 -8.23 -8.61
C LEU A 13 -17.81 -7.45 -7.43
N THR A 14 -18.64 -6.93 -6.53
CA THR A 14 -18.15 -6.19 -5.36
C THR A 14 -17.25 -7.05 -4.48
N ARG A 15 -17.57 -8.32 -4.29
CA ARG A 15 -16.73 -9.26 -3.54
C ARG A 15 -15.41 -9.51 -4.25
N GLY A 16 -15.41 -9.66 -5.57
CA GLY A 16 -14.19 -9.77 -6.39
C GLY A 16 -13.28 -8.55 -6.22
N LEU A 17 -13.84 -7.35 -6.35
CA LEU A 17 -13.12 -6.09 -6.17
C LEU A 17 -12.54 -5.93 -4.75
N LEU A 18 -13.26 -6.30 -3.71
CA LEU A 18 -12.74 -6.29 -2.34
C LEU A 18 -11.61 -7.32 -2.13
N ARG A 19 -11.69 -8.49 -2.77
CA ARG A 19 -10.60 -9.47 -2.75
C ARG A 19 -9.35 -8.94 -3.43
N SER A 20 -9.48 -8.15 -4.50
CA SER A 20 -8.34 -7.45 -5.11
C SER A 20 -7.65 -6.52 -4.10
N GLY A 21 -8.41 -5.71 -3.36
CA GLY A 21 -7.84 -4.87 -2.29
C GLY A 21 -7.16 -5.69 -1.18
N ALA A 22 -7.75 -6.81 -0.79
CA ALA A 22 -7.17 -7.70 0.22
C ALA A 22 -5.86 -8.36 -0.25
N ALA A 23 -5.73 -8.63 -1.55
CA ALA A 23 -4.55 -9.26 -2.15
C ALA A 23 -3.41 -8.26 -2.45
N ALA A 24 -3.71 -6.96 -2.58
CA ALA A 24 -2.73 -5.93 -2.98
C ALA A 24 -1.52 -5.88 -2.05
N GLY A 25 -1.76 -5.88 -0.73
CA GLY A 25 -0.70 -5.84 0.28
C GLY A 25 0.20 -7.07 0.26
N PRO A 26 -0.33 -8.27 0.43
CA PRO A 26 0.46 -9.50 0.39
C PRO A 26 1.28 -9.64 -0.89
N LEU A 27 0.68 -9.40 -2.06
CA LEU A 27 1.39 -9.46 -3.34
C LEU A 27 2.57 -8.49 -3.36
N PHE A 28 2.31 -7.21 -3.08
CA PHE A 28 3.33 -6.16 -3.16
C PHE A 28 4.50 -6.45 -2.23
N VAL A 29 4.20 -6.82 -0.98
CA VAL A 29 5.20 -7.06 0.06
C VAL A 29 6.03 -8.30 -0.24
N ILE A 30 5.39 -9.41 -0.59
CA ILE A 30 6.11 -10.68 -0.89
C ILE A 30 7.07 -10.47 -2.06
N VAL A 31 6.63 -9.81 -3.14
CA VAL A 31 7.47 -9.62 -4.32
C VAL A 31 8.67 -8.74 -4.02
N PHE A 32 8.51 -7.57 -3.38
CA PHE A 32 9.67 -6.72 -3.10
C PHE A 32 10.63 -7.32 -2.05
N LEU A 33 10.13 -8.13 -1.10
CA LEU A 33 10.99 -8.85 -0.17
C LEU A 33 11.79 -9.95 -0.88
N ALA A 34 11.14 -10.73 -1.71
CA ALA A 34 11.78 -11.79 -2.49
C ALA A 34 12.85 -11.20 -3.45
N GLU A 35 12.50 -10.14 -4.19
CA GLU A 35 13.44 -9.46 -5.07
C GLU A 35 14.62 -8.85 -4.30
N GLY A 36 14.35 -8.19 -3.18
CA GLY A 36 15.39 -7.61 -2.34
C GLY A 36 16.34 -8.64 -1.76
N ALA A 37 15.88 -9.85 -1.47
CA ALA A 37 16.70 -10.95 -0.97
C ALA A 37 17.55 -11.63 -2.07
N ARG A 38 17.15 -11.51 -3.34
CA ARG A 38 17.81 -12.17 -4.48
C ARG A 38 18.80 -11.27 -5.24
N ARG A 39 18.69 -9.94 -5.05
CA ARG A 39 19.53 -8.97 -5.76
C ARG A 39 20.91 -8.87 -5.14
N ALA A 40 21.93 -9.14 -5.93
CA ALA A 40 23.30 -8.84 -5.56
C ALA A 40 23.46 -7.34 -5.26
N ASP A 41 24.29 -7.00 -4.28
CA ASP A 41 24.64 -5.63 -3.86
C ASP A 41 23.46 -4.77 -3.36
N TYR A 42 22.25 -5.29 -3.37
CA TYR A 42 21.10 -4.63 -2.79
C TYR A 42 20.98 -4.91 -1.29
N GLN A 43 21.01 -3.86 -0.50
CA GLN A 43 20.91 -3.93 0.96
C GLN A 43 19.51 -3.51 1.42
N PRO A 44 18.60 -4.46 1.76
CA PRO A 44 17.22 -4.15 2.11
C PRO A 44 17.06 -3.17 3.28
N LEU A 45 17.99 -3.16 4.22
CA LEU A 45 17.96 -2.24 5.35
C LEU A 45 18.31 -0.80 4.95
N ARG A 46 19.14 -0.62 3.92
CA ARG A 46 19.64 0.68 3.46
C ARG A 46 18.88 1.22 2.25
N HIS A 47 18.70 0.38 1.22
CA HIS A 47 18.16 0.83 -0.06
C HIS A 47 16.63 0.87 -0.10
N PRO A 48 16.02 1.87 -0.76
CA PRO A 48 14.58 1.94 -0.89
C PRO A 48 14.02 0.83 -1.79
N VAL A 49 12.75 0.49 -1.57
CA VAL A 49 12.02 -0.50 -2.39
C VAL A 49 12.00 -0.10 -3.87
N SER A 50 11.91 1.19 -4.17
CA SER A 50 11.91 1.71 -5.54
C SER A 50 13.22 1.47 -6.28
N SER A 51 14.36 1.34 -5.58
CA SER A 51 15.65 0.99 -6.22
C SER A 51 15.63 -0.39 -6.86
N LEU A 52 14.70 -1.28 -6.47
CA LEU A 52 14.50 -2.56 -7.15
C LEU A 52 14.02 -2.40 -8.61
N SER A 53 13.53 -1.22 -9.01
CA SER A 53 13.20 -0.91 -10.40
C SER A 53 14.41 -0.54 -11.26
N LEU A 54 15.61 -0.51 -10.67
CA LEU A 54 16.85 -0.21 -11.37
C LEU A 54 17.57 -1.49 -11.83
N GLY A 55 18.41 -1.33 -12.86
CA GLY A 55 19.21 -2.43 -13.42
C GLY A 55 18.41 -3.45 -14.25
N PRO A 56 19.06 -4.54 -14.72
CA PRO A 56 18.49 -5.46 -15.71
C PRO A 56 17.18 -6.15 -15.28
N HIS A 57 16.99 -6.35 -13.98
CA HIS A 57 15.79 -6.97 -13.42
C HIS A 57 14.78 -5.95 -12.90
N GLY A 58 14.92 -4.65 -13.19
CA GLY A 58 14.04 -3.58 -12.73
C GLY A 58 12.57 -3.76 -13.15
N TRP A 59 12.35 -4.47 -14.26
CA TRP A 59 11.01 -4.78 -14.76
C TRP A 59 10.16 -5.57 -13.76
N VAL A 60 10.77 -6.41 -12.88
CA VAL A 60 10.03 -7.18 -11.87
C VAL A 60 9.37 -6.24 -10.88
N GLN A 61 10.10 -5.22 -10.40
CA GLN A 61 9.53 -4.24 -9.48
C GLN A 61 8.54 -3.31 -10.19
N ALA A 62 8.76 -2.95 -11.45
CA ALA A 62 7.80 -2.21 -12.24
C ALA A 62 6.49 -3.00 -12.43
N ALA A 63 6.57 -4.30 -12.72
CA ALA A 63 5.41 -5.19 -12.77
C ALA A 63 4.71 -5.31 -11.41
N ASN A 64 5.48 -5.39 -10.30
CA ASN A 64 4.96 -5.40 -8.95
C ASN A 64 4.18 -4.12 -8.61
N PHE A 65 4.73 -2.96 -8.92
CA PHE A 65 4.05 -1.67 -8.79
C PHE A 65 2.76 -1.63 -9.61
N SER A 66 2.81 -2.09 -10.88
CA SER A 66 1.64 -2.13 -11.77
C SER A 66 0.53 -3.04 -11.24
N ALA A 67 0.88 -4.26 -10.82
CA ALA A 67 -0.08 -5.23 -10.30
C ALA A 67 -0.71 -4.75 -8.99
N ALA A 68 0.12 -4.30 -8.02
CA ALA A 68 -0.37 -3.78 -6.75
C ALA A 68 -1.23 -2.52 -6.95
N GLY A 69 -0.84 -1.64 -7.87
CA GLY A 69 -1.60 -0.44 -8.22
C GLY A 69 -2.98 -0.78 -8.77
N ALA A 70 -3.06 -1.68 -9.74
CA ALA A 70 -4.33 -2.14 -10.31
C ALA A 70 -5.23 -2.80 -9.25
N LEU A 71 -4.65 -3.63 -8.35
CA LEU A 71 -5.38 -4.26 -7.26
C LEU A 71 -5.90 -3.23 -6.23
N CYS A 72 -5.14 -2.17 -5.93
CA CYS A 72 -5.58 -1.07 -5.07
C CYS A 72 -6.74 -0.29 -5.71
N VAL A 73 -6.66 0.04 -7.00
CA VAL A 73 -7.75 0.72 -7.73
C VAL A 73 -9.01 -0.14 -7.75
N ALA A 74 -8.88 -1.42 -8.05
CA ALA A 74 -10.00 -2.37 -7.99
C ALA A 74 -10.58 -2.48 -6.57
N GLY A 75 -9.71 -2.57 -5.55
CA GLY A 75 -10.10 -2.60 -4.14
C GLY A 75 -10.85 -1.34 -3.72
N ALA A 76 -10.38 -0.17 -4.12
CA ALA A 76 -11.05 1.11 -3.91
C ALA A 76 -12.46 1.13 -4.51
N ALA A 77 -12.61 0.63 -5.75
CA ALA A 77 -13.91 0.46 -6.38
C ALA A 77 -14.80 -0.55 -5.62
N GLY A 78 -14.23 -1.56 -5.00
CA GLY A 78 -14.94 -2.49 -4.10
C GLY A 78 -15.43 -1.80 -2.84
N VAL A 79 -14.56 -1.05 -2.17
CA VAL A 79 -14.88 -0.28 -0.96
C VAL A 79 -15.98 0.75 -1.24
N SER A 80 -15.92 1.48 -2.36
CA SER A 80 -16.95 2.47 -2.71
C SER A 80 -18.35 1.87 -2.93
N ARG A 81 -18.43 0.57 -3.21
CA ARG A 81 -19.69 -0.17 -3.37
C ARG A 81 -20.22 -0.79 -2.08
N THR A 82 -19.49 -0.68 -0.98
CA THR A 82 -19.98 -1.16 0.31
C THR A 82 -20.92 -0.14 0.92
N GLN A 83 -22.02 -0.62 1.51
CA GLN A 83 -22.93 0.21 2.29
C GLN A 83 -22.51 0.32 3.77
N ASP A 84 -21.29 -0.09 4.09
CA ASP A 84 -20.74 0.03 5.44
C ASP A 84 -20.62 1.53 5.78
N VAL A 85 -21.36 1.96 6.78
CA VAL A 85 -21.42 3.35 7.27
C VAL A 85 -20.03 3.89 7.60
N ILE A 86 -19.10 3.00 7.95
CA ILE A 86 -17.73 3.35 8.32
C ILE A 86 -16.86 3.55 7.09
N MET A 87 -17.06 2.72 6.06
CA MET A 87 -16.33 2.77 4.80
C MET A 87 -17.04 3.64 3.74
N GLY A 88 -18.29 3.99 3.97
CA GLY A 88 -19.20 4.64 3.01
C GLY A 88 -18.94 6.12 2.74
N THR A 89 -17.73 6.63 2.99
CA THR A 89 -17.31 7.93 2.46
C THR A 89 -16.65 7.77 1.11
N ARG A 90 -16.80 8.78 0.27
CA ARG A 90 -16.03 8.87 -0.99
C ARG A 90 -14.52 9.07 -0.73
N LEU A 91 -14.15 9.62 0.44
CA LEU A 91 -12.76 9.98 0.76
C LEU A 91 -11.85 8.76 0.88
N VAL A 92 -12.24 7.74 1.68
CA VAL A 92 -11.38 6.56 1.90
C VAL A 92 -11.10 5.79 0.61
N PRO A 93 -12.10 5.39 -0.19
CA PRO A 93 -11.82 4.74 -1.47
C PRO A 93 -11.08 5.66 -2.46
N ALA A 94 -11.35 6.98 -2.47
CA ALA A 94 -10.61 7.90 -3.32
C ALA A 94 -9.11 7.93 -2.97
N LEU A 95 -8.74 7.96 -1.69
CA LEU A 95 -7.35 7.95 -1.25
C LEU A 95 -6.66 6.61 -1.53
N ILE A 96 -7.36 5.48 -1.35
CA ILE A 96 -6.82 4.15 -1.72
C ILE A 96 -6.63 4.06 -3.25
N GLY A 97 -7.60 4.55 -4.02
CA GLY A 97 -7.52 4.60 -5.48
C GLY A 97 -6.37 5.49 -5.97
N ALA A 98 -6.21 6.67 -5.37
CA ALA A 98 -5.10 7.57 -5.67
C ALA A 98 -3.74 6.93 -5.36
N ALA A 99 -3.62 6.20 -4.25
CA ALA A 99 -2.40 5.43 -3.94
C ALA A 99 -2.15 4.33 -4.99
N GLY A 100 -3.20 3.67 -5.47
CA GLY A 100 -3.10 2.71 -6.58
C GLY A 100 -2.60 3.35 -7.88
N LEU A 101 -3.14 4.53 -8.24
CA LEU A 101 -2.64 5.32 -9.38
C LEU A 101 -1.19 5.77 -9.17
N GLY A 102 -0.83 6.13 -7.95
CA GLY A 102 0.54 6.46 -7.58
C GLY A 102 1.52 5.30 -7.80
N LEU A 103 1.12 4.06 -7.47
CA LEU A 103 1.91 2.86 -7.78
C LEU A 103 2.07 2.67 -9.29
N LEU A 104 1.01 2.86 -10.08
CA LEU A 104 1.10 2.81 -11.55
C LEU A 104 2.06 3.88 -12.08
N GLY A 105 2.02 5.09 -11.55
CA GLY A 105 2.99 6.14 -11.86
C GLY A 105 4.42 5.76 -11.49
N SER A 106 4.62 5.12 -10.32
CA SER A 106 5.94 4.62 -9.88
C SER A 106 6.48 3.49 -10.76
N ALA A 107 5.60 2.73 -11.42
CA ALA A 107 6.00 1.72 -12.41
C ALA A 107 6.52 2.35 -13.71
N VAL A 108 5.95 3.49 -14.12
CA VAL A 108 6.31 4.20 -15.36
C VAL A 108 7.55 5.07 -15.18
N PHE A 109 7.68 5.70 -14.02
CA PHE A 109 8.79 6.62 -13.72
C PHE A 109 9.74 5.97 -12.72
N PRO A 110 10.88 5.38 -13.15
CA PRO A 110 11.85 4.80 -12.23
C PRO A 110 12.48 5.88 -11.34
N ALA A 111 12.80 5.46 -10.11
CA ALA A 111 13.53 6.31 -9.17
C ALA A 111 15.00 6.45 -9.58
N ASP A 112 15.66 7.50 -9.12
CA ASP A 112 17.10 7.65 -9.28
C ASP A 112 17.87 6.71 -8.34
N PRO A 113 19.13 6.38 -8.65
CA PRO A 113 20.05 5.72 -7.75
C PRO A 113 20.17 6.47 -6.41
N VAL A 114 20.19 5.74 -5.32
CA VAL A 114 20.36 6.29 -3.97
C VAL A 114 21.04 5.29 -3.04
N GLY A 115 21.86 5.78 -2.14
CA GLY A 115 22.56 4.93 -1.16
C GLY A 115 23.64 4.05 -1.77
N GLY A 116 24.23 4.41 -2.92
CA GLY A 116 25.23 3.64 -3.63
C GLY A 116 24.68 2.44 -4.42
N TYR A 117 23.38 2.42 -4.70
CA TYR A 117 22.76 1.35 -5.50
C TYR A 117 22.10 1.91 -6.77
N PRO A 118 22.31 1.31 -7.95
CA PRO A 118 23.21 0.15 -8.28
C PRO A 118 24.68 0.41 -8.02
N PRO A 119 25.54 -0.64 -7.94
CA PRO A 119 26.99 -0.49 -7.74
C PRO A 119 27.62 0.52 -8.70
N GLY A 120 28.54 1.34 -8.20
CA GLY A 120 29.19 2.40 -8.97
C GLY A 120 28.42 3.72 -9.00
N THR A 121 27.26 3.82 -8.33
CA THR A 121 26.53 5.07 -8.16
C THR A 121 26.87 5.74 -6.82
N PRO A 122 26.78 7.08 -6.71
CA PRO A 122 27.02 7.79 -5.46
C PRO A 122 25.89 7.53 -4.43
N ASP A 123 26.19 7.80 -3.16
CA ASP A 123 25.19 7.70 -2.08
C ASP A 123 24.01 8.67 -2.27
N ALA A 124 24.28 9.83 -2.83
CA ALA A 124 23.30 10.81 -3.23
C ALA A 124 23.71 11.48 -4.55
N LEU A 125 22.74 11.74 -5.42
CA LEU A 125 22.96 12.48 -6.65
C LEU A 125 22.98 13.99 -6.39
N PRO A 126 23.79 14.78 -7.13
CA PRO A 126 23.84 16.23 -6.97
C PRO A 126 22.54 16.92 -7.39
N ALA A 127 21.74 16.29 -8.27
CA ALA A 127 20.43 16.76 -8.70
C ALA A 127 19.53 15.56 -9.04
N GLN A 128 18.23 15.74 -8.83
CA GLN A 128 17.22 14.74 -9.18
C GLN A 128 16.89 14.81 -10.67
N SER A 129 16.69 13.63 -11.28
CA SER A 129 16.19 13.54 -12.64
C SER A 129 14.71 13.93 -12.74
N ALA A 130 14.25 14.27 -13.95
CA ALA A 130 12.83 14.49 -14.19
C ALA A 130 11.98 13.23 -13.93
N SER A 131 12.56 12.03 -14.11
CA SER A 131 11.91 10.76 -13.75
C SER A 131 11.72 10.64 -12.26
N MET A 132 12.75 10.93 -11.46
CA MET A 132 12.67 10.91 -10.00
C MET A 132 11.65 11.92 -9.47
N THR A 133 11.59 13.13 -10.05
CA THR A 133 10.58 14.12 -9.68
C THR A 133 9.17 13.59 -9.89
N ARG A 134 8.89 12.96 -11.04
CA ARG A 134 7.58 12.35 -11.34
C ARG A 134 7.31 11.15 -10.44
N HIS A 135 8.32 10.32 -10.17
CA HIS A 135 8.24 9.22 -9.19
C HIS A 135 7.84 9.73 -7.81
N GLY A 136 8.48 10.81 -7.35
CA GLY A 136 8.17 11.45 -6.07
C GLY A 136 6.74 11.96 -6.00
N ILE A 137 6.25 12.62 -7.06
CA ILE A 137 4.85 13.07 -7.16
C ILE A 137 3.90 11.86 -7.11
N ALA A 138 4.19 10.80 -7.86
CA ALA A 138 3.42 9.57 -7.85
C ALA A 138 3.40 8.89 -6.47
N ALA A 139 4.46 9.02 -5.70
CA ALA A 139 4.57 8.46 -4.36
C ALA A 139 3.75 9.23 -3.29
N ILE A 140 3.39 10.49 -3.52
CA ILE A 140 2.64 11.32 -2.56
C ILE A 140 1.35 10.62 -2.07
N PRO A 141 0.44 10.15 -2.93
CA PRO A 141 -0.78 9.51 -2.46
C PRO A 141 -0.53 8.18 -1.74
N ILE A 142 0.59 7.51 -1.99
CA ILE A 142 0.96 6.29 -1.28
C ILE A 142 1.35 6.63 0.17
N PHE A 143 2.27 7.57 0.34
CA PHE A 143 2.88 7.85 1.65
C PHE A 143 2.09 8.85 2.50
N PHE A 144 1.27 9.68 1.91
CA PHE A 144 0.43 10.66 2.63
C PHE A 144 -1.06 10.35 2.52
N GLY A 145 -1.52 9.84 1.38
CA GLY A 145 -2.92 9.49 1.17
C GLY A 145 -3.37 8.28 2.01
N LEU A 146 -2.57 7.23 2.08
CA LEU A 146 -2.94 6.04 2.88
C LEU A 146 -3.03 6.32 4.38
N PRO A 147 -2.06 7.00 5.05
CA PRO A 147 -2.24 7.37 6.45
C PRO A 147 -3.41 8.35 6.66
N ALA A 148 -3.69 9.25 5.74
CA ALA A 148 -4.88 10.11 5.80
C ALA A 148 -6.17 9.29 5.72
N ALA A 149 -6.23 8.27 4.85
CA ALA A 149 -7.36 7.35 4.77
C ALA A 149 -7.53 6.55 6.07
N ALA A 150 -6.42 6.09 6.67
CA ALA A 150 -6.43 5.38 7.94
C ALA A 150 -6.93 6.29 9.09
N LEU A 151 -6.53 7.56 9.15
CA LEU A 151 -7.04 8.53 10.12
C LEU A 151 -8.54 8.78 9.92
N ALA A 152 -8.99 8.93 8.69
CA ALA A 152 -10.42 9.09 8.39
C ALA A 152 -11.23 7.86 8.87
N CYS A 153 -10.72 6.64 8.64
CA CYS A 153 -11.31 5.42 9.17
C CYS A 153 -11.29 5.38 10.71
N SER A 154 -10.18 5.77 11.34
CA SER A 154 -10.06 5.83 12.80
C SER A 154 -11.17 6.67 13.42
N TRP A 155 -11.35 7.89 12.92
CA TRP A 155 -12.38 8.80 13.39
C TRP A 155 -13.79 8.22 13.24
N ARG A 156 -14.10 7.58 12.11
CA ARG A 156 -15.40 6.97 11.85
C ARG A 156 -15.66 5.74 12.72
N PHE A 157 -14.66 4.86 12.85
CA PHE A 157 -14.75 3.71 13.74
C PHE A 157 -14.99 4.13 15.19
N ARG A 158 -14.32 5.19 15.64
CA ARG A 158 -14.53 5.74 16.97
C ARG A 158 -15.97 6.21 17.18
N ARG A 159 -16.52 6.96 16.19
CA ARG A 159 -17.91 7.44 16.26
C ARG A 159 -18.94 6.32 16.17
N ALA A 160 -18.62 5.23 15.51
CA ALA A 160 -19.49 4.05 15.39
C ALA A 160 -19.35 3.07 16.57
N GLY A 161 -18.61 3.40 17.64
CA GLY A 161 -18.46 2.53 18.83
C GLY A 161 -17.52 1.35 18.62
N HIS A 162 -16.57 1.43 17.67
CA HIS A 162 -15.57 0.39 17.40
C HIS A 162 -14.16 0.83 17.82
N PRO A 163 -13.85 0.98 19.13
CA PRO A 163 -12.60 1.58 19.60
C PRO A 163 -11.35 0.80 19.19
N ARG A 164 -11.41 -0.54 19.10
CA ARG A 164 -10.27 -1.38 18.69
C ARG A 164 -9.88 -1.11 17.24
N TRP A 165 -10.85 -0.98 16.34
CA TRP A 165 -10.60 -0.62 14.93
C TRP A 165 -10.13 0.83 14.79
N ALA A 166 -10.67 1.73 15.60
CA ALA A 166 -10.21 3.12 15.63
C ALA A 166 -8.73 3.20 16.05
N ALA A 167 -8.34 2.51 17.13
CA ALA A 167 -6.95 2.45 17.59
C ALA A 167 -6.01 1.81 16.56
N TYR A 168 -6.42 0.71 15.92
CA TYR A 168 -5.67 0.08 14.84
C TYR A 168 -5.41 1.05 13.69
N CYS A 169 -6.43 1.75 13.21
CA CYS A 169 -6.30 2.72 12.12
C CYS A 169 -5.42 3.92 12.53
N ALA A 170 -5.57 4.45 13.74
CA ALA A 170 -4.72 5.52 14.25
C ALA A 170 -3.26 5.08 14.38
N GLY A 171 -3.01 3.89 14.94
CA GLY A 171 -1.67 3.30 15.04
C GLY A 171 -1.03 3.05 13.69
N THR A 172 -1.81 2.61 12.70
CA THR A 172 -1.37 2.48 11.30
C THR A 172 -0.88 3.83 10.76
N ALA A 173 -1.70 4.87 10.87
CA ALA A 173 -1.35 6.20 10.36
C ALA A 173 -0.08 6.74 11.05
N ALA A 174 -0.02 6.66 12.37
CA ALA A 174 1.14 7.12 13.14
C ALA A 174 2.41 6.34 12.76
N SER A 175 2.35 5.00 12.72
CA SER A 175 3.48 4.16 12.33
C SER A 175 3.96 4.46 10.91
N THR A 176 3.04 4.61 9.95
CA THR A 176 3.38 4.93 8.56
C THR A 176 4.13 6.26 8.48
N VAL A 177 3.61 7.32 9.13
CA VAL A 177 4.21 8.65 9.08
C VAL A 177 5.56 8.71 9.78
N VAL A 178 5.68 8.13 10.98
CA VAL A 178 6.94 8.10 11.74
C VAL A 178 8.02 7.35 10.95
N ASN A 179 7.70 6.16 10.45
CA ASN A 179 8.66 5.38 9.68
C ASN A 179 9.03 6.06 8.35
N LEU A 180 8.09 6.75 7.70
CA LEU A 180 8.39 7.55 6.52
C LEU A 180 9.36 8.69 6.82
N ALA A 181 9.16 9.42 7.91
CA ALA A 181 10.04 10.51 8.32
C ALA A 181 11.46 10.00 8.62
N LEU A 182 11.58 8.86 9.34
CA LEU A 182 12.88 8.23 9.61
C LEU A 182 13.56 7.75 8.31
N ALA A 183 12.79 7.18 7.39
CA ALA A 183 13.29 6.77 6.07
C ALA A 183 13.78 7.97 5.27
N GLY A 184 13.00 9.05 5.22
CA GLY A 184 13.36 10.28 4.52
C GLY A 184 14.64 10.91 5.06
N ALA A 185 14.78 11.00 6.38
CA ALA A 185 16.02 11.47 7.00
C ALA A 185 17.22 10.57 6.66
N GLY A 186 17.01 9.24 6.65
CA GLY A 186 18.06 8.28 6.29
C GLY A 186 18.47 8.37 4.82
N PHE A 187 17.53 8.49 3.90
CA PHE A 187 17.84 8.73 2.47
C PHE A 187 18.49 10.10 2.24
N GLY A 188 18.19 11.09 3.09
CA GLY A 188 18.90 12.36 3.16
C GLY A 188 20.27 12.28 3.87
N GLN A 189 20.83 11.08 4.05
CA GLN A 189 22.16 10.82 4.60
C GLN A 189 22.36 11.23 6.07
N ALA A 190 21.30 11.27 6.88
CA ALA A 190 21.44 11.44 8.33
C ALA A 190 22.31 10.30 8.91
N PRO A 191 23.45 10.57 9.60
CA PRO A 191 24.50 9.60 9.89
C PRO A 191 24.06 8.33 10.64
N ARG A 192 23.04 8.46 11.52
CA ARG A 192 22.52 7.31 12.30
C ARG A 192 21.40 6.54 11.59
N LEU A 193 20.84 7.10 10.52
CA LEU A 193 19.66 6.56 9.84
C LEU A 193 19.96 6.06 8.42
N ALA A 194 21.02 6.53 7.77
CA ALA A 194 21.37 6.19 6.38
C ALA A 194 21.38 4.68 6.14
N ASN A 195 22.04 3.90 7.01
CA ASN A 195 22.12 2.44 6.88
C ASN A 195 20.83 1.69 7.26
N ARG A 196 19.79 2.40 7.71
CA ARG A 196 18.49 1.83 8.11
C ARG A 196 17.30 2.47 7.39
N ALA A 197 17.56 3.35 6.44
CA ALA A 197 16.53 4.07 5.70
C ALA A 197 15.55 3.13 4.99
N GLY A 198 16.07 2.08 4.34
CA GLY A 198 15.27 1.05 3.70
C GLY A 198 14.41 0.24 4.66
N LEU A 199 14.89 -0.03 5.89
CA LEU A 199 14.10 -0.69 6.93
C LEU A 199 12.86 0.14 7.30
N PHE A 200 13.06 1.42 7.58
CA PHE A 200 11.97 2.32 7.95
C PHE A 200 10.96 2.50 6.81
N GLN A 201 11.44 2.63 5.56
CA GLN A 201 10.53 2.69 4.42
C GLN A 201 9.68 1.41 4.29
N ARG A 202 10.29 0.23 4.46
CA ARG A 202 9.57 -1.05 4.44
C ARG A 202 8.55 -1.14 5.55
N ALA A 203 8.90 -0.74 6.76
CA ALA A 203 7.97 -0.71 7.89
C ALA A 203 6.76 0.19 7.58
N SER A 204 6.98 1.38 7.01
CA SER A 204 5.92 2.27 6.55
C SER A 204 5.02 1.59 5.50
N ILE A 205 5.60 1.01 4.46
CA ILE A 205 4.87 0.34 3.38
C ILE A 205 4.08 -0.87 3.90
N ILE A 206 4.73 -1.76 4.64
CA ILE A 206 4.09 -2.98 5.17
C ILE A 206 2.91 -2.62 6.04
N THR A 207 3.06 -1.64 6.92
CA THR A 207 1.98 -1.18 7.81
C THR A 207 0.79 -0.63 7.02
N ALA A 208 1.04 0.23 6.01
CA ALA A 208 -0.02 0.82 5.20
C ALA A 208 -0.75 -0.24 4.35
N PHE A 209 -0.02 -1.18 3.75
CA PHE A 209 -0.61 -2.21 2.90
C PHE A 209 -1.31 -3.32 3.71
N ALA A 210 -0.81 -3.65 4.91
CA ALA A 210 -1.51 -4.52 5.85
C ALA A 210 -2.87 -3.92 6.25
N TRP A 211 -2.94 -2.59 6.40
CA TRP A 211 -4.19 -1.89 6.67
C TRP A 211 -5.17 -2.00 5.48
N ILE A 212 -4.75 -1.80 4.23
CA ILE A 212 -5.62 -2.00 3.05
C ILE A 212 -6.19 -3.42 3.05
N THR A 213 -5.34 -4.42 3.30
CA THR A 213 -5.74 -5.83 3.39
C THR A 213 -6.80 -6.03 4.49
N ALA A 214 -6.56 -5.50 5.69
CA ALA A 214 -7.44 -5.66 6.84
C ALA A 214 -8.82 -5.01 6.63
N VAL A 215 -8.87 -3.78 6.10
CA VAL A 215 -10.14 -3.09 5.85
C VAL A 215 -10.92 -3.73 4.72
N SER A 216 -10.25 -4.21 3.67
CA SER A 216 -10.89 -4.96 2.59
C SER A 216 -11.47 -6.29 3.08
N ALA A 217 -10.72 -7.03 3.89
CA ALA A 217 -11.17 -8.28 4.51
C ALA A 217 -12.34 -8.06 5.48
N ARG A 218 -12.32 -6.95 6.25
CA ARG A 218 -13.47 -6.56 7.09
C ARG A 218 -14.71 -6.29 6.24
N ALA A 219 -14.58 -5.52 5.16
CA ALA A 219 -15.70 -5.21 4.27
C ALA A 219 -16.32 -6.48 3.64
N ILE A 220 -15.49 -7.50 3.31
CA ILE A 220 -15.97 -8.80 2.83
C ILE A 220 -16.80 -9.50 3.91
N ARG A 221 -16.32 -9.54 5.16
CA ARG A 221 -17.02 -10.20 6.28
C ARG A 221 -18.34 -9.52 6.61
N CYS A 222 -18.37 -8.19 6.73
CA CYS A 222 -19.59 -7.46 7.02
C CYS A 222 -20.69 -7.71 5.96
N ARG A 223 -20.31 -7.86 4.68
CA ARG A 223 -21.29 -8.22 3.64
C ARG A 223 -21.79 -9.66 3.75
N ALA A 224 -20.95 -10.59 4.20
CA ALA A 224 -21.35 -11.98 4.37
C ALA A 224 -22.42 -12.14 5.45
N SER A 225 -22.30 -11.41 6.58
CA SER A 225 -23.30 -11.42 7.66
C SER A 225 -24.66 -10.86 7.19
N LEU A 226 -24.66 -9.80 6.36
CA LEU A 226 -25.90 -9.23 5.81
C LEU A 226 -26.64 -10.17 4.83
N THR A 227 -25.92 -11.09 4.20
CA THR A 227 -26.51 -12.05 3.23
C THR A 227 -26.88 -13.39 3.85
N ASN A 228 -26.52 -13.68 5.08
CA ASN A 228 -26.82 -14.93 5.78
C ASN A 228 -27.09 -14.70 7.29
N PRO A 229 -28.29 -14.19 7.64
CA PRO A 229 -28.64 -13.88 9.02
C PRO A 229 -28.74 -15.10 9.95
N LEU A 230 -28.63 -16.31 9.43
CA LEU A 230 -28.71 -17.56 10.21
C LEU A 230 -27.37 -17.99 10.86
N LEU A 231 -26.30 -17.26 10.72
CA LEU A 231 -24.99 -17.59 11.33
C LEU A 231 -24.73 -16.88 12.67
N ASP A 232 -25.64 -16.01 13.10
CA ASP A 232 -25.54 -15.26 14.34
C ASP A 232 -26.66 -15.64 15.37
N ALA A 233 -27.34 -16.78 15.17
CA ALA A 233 -28.35 -17.34 16.07
C ALA A 233 -27.80 -18.54 16.85
#